data_4a42daeed7ab1063b6f2e165dcc6d3ba
#
_entry.id   4a42daeed7ab1063b6f2e165dcc6d3ba
#
_cell.length_a   1.000
_cell.length_b   1.000
_cell.length_c   1.000
_cell.angle_alpha   90.00
_cell.angle_beta   90.00
_cell.angle_gamma   90.00
#
_symmetry.space_group_name_H-M   'P 1'
#
loop_
_entity.id
_entity.type
_entity.pdbx_description
1 polymer ?
#
loop_
_entity_poly.entity_id
_entity_poly.type
_entity_poly.pdbx_seq_one_letter_code
_entity_poly.pdbx_strand_id
1 'polypeptide(L)'
;EGCNPRIMLDYSGNLLWGLEQMGRVEIIEALRYLACDPAMHPHVEWLGTFWSHAVAPSTPIPDLKLQIQAWQHHFAQLFGDEALARVKGFSPPEMALPNHPDTLFAFVRALRDCGYRWLLVQEHSVETLDGHPLSREQTLLPNRLVARNGRGETVSITALIKTQGSDTKLVGQMQPCYEALGLERLALGGQQIPPLVAQIADGENGGVMMNEFPQAFIQAHHKLRDGGGGSDHTVAINGSEYLELLEASGLDLDTLPAIQAVQQHRIWERMEAPRSAESSEVDHAERLSQVIGDLQASDPSFSMAGASWTNNLSWVEGYANVLEPMQQLSARFHQHFDPLVAADPSITGTPDYQQALLHLLLSETSCFRYWGQGTWTD
;
A
#
# COMPACT_ATOMS: atom_id res chain seq x y z
N GLU A 1 21.39 1.97 -24.45
CA GLU A 1 22.86 1.90 -24.38
C GLU A 1 23.36 0.79 -23.43
N GLY A 2 22.68 -0.38 -23.42
CA GLY A 2 23.08 -1.57 -22.66
C GLY A 2 22.71 -1.56 -21.17
N CYS A 3 22.01 -0.56 -20.67
CA CYS A 3 21.39 -0.58 -19.37
C CYS A 3 20.00 -1.20 -19.43
N ASN A 4 19.58 -1.81 -18.33
CA ASN A 4 18.26 -2.44 -18.21
C ASN A 4 17.53 -1.85 -16.98
N PRO A 5 17.06 -0.61 -17.07
CA PRO A 5 16.44 0.09 -15.94
C PRO A 5 15.11 -0.55 -15.56
N ARG A 6 14.76 -0.44 -14.30
CA ARG A 6 13.47 -0.80 -13.72
C ARG A 6 12.95 0.35 -12.87
N ILE A 7 11.69 0.62 -12.99
CA ILE A 7 10.97 1.59 -12.17
C ILE A 7 9.53 1.13 -11.96
N MET A 8 9.04 1.30 -10.75
CA MET A 8 7.62 1.13 -10.43
C MET A 8 6.97 2.50 -10.32
N LEU A 9 5.76 2.65 -10.85
CA LEU A 9 5.01 3.91 -10.84
C LEU A 9 3.63 3.69 -10.21
N ASP A 10 3.27 4.56 -9.29
CA ASP A 10 1.90 4.73 -8.79
C ASP A 10 1.46 6.18 -8.96
N TYR A 11 0.36 6.36 -9.64
CA TYR A 11 -0.30 7.66 -9.81
C TYR A 11 -1.71 7.54 -9.27
N SER A 12 -2.06 8.39 -8.31
CA SER A 12 -3.43 8.43 -7.79
C SER A 12 -4.42 8.83 -8.90
N GLY A 13 -5.64 8.33 -8.81
CA GLY A 13 -6.67 8.62 -9.81
C GLY A 13 -7.02 10.11 -9.88
N ASN A 14 -7.05 10.81 -8.74
CA ASN A 14 -7.32 12.25 -8.71
C ASN A 14 -6.21 13.07 -9.40
N LEU A 15 -4.94 12.61 -9.37
CA LEU A 15 -3.88 13.22 -10.16
C LEU A 15 -4.11 13.01 -11.66
N LEU A 16 -4.40 11.78 -12.08
CA LEU A 16 -4.71 11.47 -13.48
C LEU A 16 -5.93 12.26 -13.97
N TRP A 17 -7.01 12.28 -13.17
CA TRP A 17 -8.20 13.07 -13.44
C TRP A 17 -7.90 14.57 -13.52
N GLY A 18 -7.07 15.10 -12.63
CA GLY A 18 -6.64 16.50 -12.67
C GLY A 18 -5.88 16.85 -13.94
N LEU A 19 -4.99 15.97 -14.42
CA LEU A 19 -4.28 16.15 -15.69
C LEU A 19 -5.24 16.19 -16.88
N GLU A 20 -6.28 15.34 -16.89
CA GLU A 20 -7.33 15.38 -17.92
C GLU A 20 -8.13 16.69 -17.86
N GLN A 21 -8.57 17.12 -16.66
CA GLN A 21 -9.33 18.37 -16.47
C GLN A 21 -8.52 19.61 -16.92
N MET A 22 -7.20 19.58 -16.72
CA MET A 22 -6.30 20.64 -17.17
C MET A 22 -5.94 20.54 -18.67
N GLY A 23 -6.45 19.54 -19.38
CA GLY A 23 -6.16 19.31 -20.79
C GLY A 23 -4.69 18.96 -21.09
N ARG A 24 -3.98 18.34 -20.14
CA ARG A 24 -2.56 17.98 -20.27
C ARG A 24 -2.40 16.68 -21.06
N VAL A 25 -2.88 16.70 -22.29
CA VAL A 25 -2.91 15.54 -23.20
C VAL A 25 -1.51 14.98 -23.42
N GLU A 26 -0.51 15.84 -23.56
CA GLU A 26 0.89 15.44 -23.78
C GLU A 26 1.45 14.58 -22.63
N ILE A 27 1.00 14.83 -21.40
CA ILE A 27 1.41 14.04 -20.23
C ILE A 27 0.68 12.70 -20.25
N ILE A 28 -0.63 12.71 -20.48
CA ILE A 28 -1.43 11.46 -20.55
C ILE A 28 -0.91 10.54 -21.68
N GLU A 29 -0.55 11.09 -22.85
CA GLU A 29 0.02 10.30 -23.95
C GLU A 29 1.42 9.74 -23.60
N ALA A 30 2.25 10.49 -22.86
CA ALA A 30 3.52 9.99 -22.37
C ALA A 30 3.32 8.83 -21.36
N LEU A 31 2.36 8.96 -20.43
CA LEU A 31 2.01 7.90 -19.49
C LEU A 31 1.42 6.68 -20.22
N ARG A 32 0.60 6.90 -21.26
CA ARG A 32 0.07 5.84 -22.12
C ARG A 32 1.17 5.06 -22.82
N TYR A 33 2.19 5.74 -23.34
CA TYR A 33 3.36 5.09 -23.91
C TYR A 33 4.05 4.17 -22.89
N LEU A 34 4.26 4.66 -21.65
CA LEU A 34 4.86 3.86 -20.58
C LEU A 34 3.99 2.66 -20.16
N ALA A 35 2.66 2.81 -20.23
CA ALA A 35 1.73 1.77 -19.80
C ALA A 35 1.45 0.71 -20.89
N CYS A 36 1.46 1.11 -22.18
CA CYS A 36 0.92 0.28 -23.23
C CYS A 36 1.96 -0.22 -24.24
N ASP A 37 3.10 0.45 -24.40
CA ASP A 37 4.09 0.04 -25.38
C ASP A 37 4.85 -1.20 -24.90
N PRO A 38 4.86 -2.32 -25.67
CA PRO A 38 5.56 -3.55 -25.29
C PRO A 38 7.04 -3.36 -24.98
N ALA A 39 7.71 -2.37 -25.57
CA ALA A 39 9.11 -2.07 -25.29
C ALA A 39 9.31 -1.52 -23.87
N MET A 40 8.26 -0.93 -23.27
CA MET A 40 8.30 -0.39 -21.91
C MET A 40 7.94 -1.42 -20.83
N HIS A 41 7.22 -2.49 -21.17
CA HIS A 41 6.75 -3.48 -20.20
C HIS A 41 7.86 -4.08 -19.33
N PRO A 42 9.06 -4.38 -19.82
CA PRO A 42 10.15 -4.87 -18.98
C PRO A 42 10.71 -3.80 -18.03
N HIS A 43 10.53 -2.52 -18.35
CA HIS A 43 11.16 -1.40 -17.65
C HIS A 43 10.27 -0.72 -16.63
N VAL A 44 8.98 -0.70 -16.90
CA VAL A 44 7.99 0.04 -16.08
C VAL A 44 6.92 -0.92 -15.59
N GLU A 45 6.78 -1.02 -14.28
CA GLU A 45 5.66 -1.69 -13.63
C GLU A 45 4.73 -0.64 -13.02
N TRP A 46 3.45 -0.68 -13.39
CA TRP A 46 2.43 0.12 -12.74
C TRP A 46 1.89 -0.58 -11.50
N LEU A 47 1.79 0.17 -10.42
CA LEU A 47 1.18 -0.25 -9.17
C LEU A 47 -0.22 0.35 -9.05
N GLY A 48 -1.15 -0.43 -8.54
CA GLY A 48 -2.43 0.11 -8.10
C GLY A 48 -2.26 0.95 -6.84
N THR A 49 -3.17 1.91 -6.67
CA THR A 49 -3.26 2.74 -5.47
C THR A 49 -4.70 3.16 -5.26
N PHE A 50 -4.99 4.00 -4.26
CA PHE A 50 -6.33 4.56 -4.10
C PHE A 50 -6.57 5.72 -5.05
N TRP A 51 -7.83 5.85 -5.51
CA TRP A 51 -8.20 6.88 -6.49
C TRP A 51 -7.94 8.29 -5.98
N SER A 52 -8.32 8.60 -4.76
CA SER A 52 -8.14 9.95 -4.20
C SER A 52 -6.87 10.11 -3.35
N HIS A 53 -5.94 9.17 -3.37
CA HIS A 53 -4.79 9.16 -2.46
C HIS A 53 -5.23 9.10 -0.99
N ALA A 54 -6.31 8.37 -0.68
CA ALA A 54 -6.86 8.26 0.66
C ALA A 54 -5.92 7.49 1.60
N VAL A 55 -5.93 7.85 2.89
CA VAL A 55 -5.12 7.18 3.92
C VAL A 55 -5.87 5.98 4.47
N ALA A 56 -5.47 4.78 4.10
CA ALA A 56 -6.19 3.54 4.38
C ALA A 56 -6.61 3.34 5.86
N PRO A 57 -5.77 3.64 6.89
CA PRO A 57 -6.15 3.48 8.30
C PRO A 57 -7.39 4.23 8.73
N SER A 58 -7.69 5.35 8.10
CA SER A 58 -8.80 6.24 8.46
C SER A 58 -9.89 6.32 7.39
N THR A 59 -9.70 5.65 6.27
CA THR A 59 -10.75 5.49 5.26
C THR A 59 -11.81 4.53 5.79
N PRO A 60 -13.10 4.89 5.71
CA PRO A 60 -14.19 4.00 6.12
C PRO A 60 -14.11 2.64 5.40
N ILE A 61 -14.36 1.57 6.13
CA ILE A 61 -14.23 0.20 5.60
C ILE A 61 -14.97 -0.02 4.27
N PRO A 62 -16.22 0.42 4.09
CA PRO A 62 -16.93 0.23 2.83
C PRO A 62 -16.29 0.98 1.65
N ASP A 63 -15.57 2.06 1.92
CA ASP A 63 -14.96 2.89 0.88
C ASP A 63 -13.62 2.36 0.37
N LEU A 64 -12.93 1.52 1.16
CA LEU A 64 -11.63 0.94 0.76
C LEU A 64 -11.70 0.26 -0.62
N LYS A 65 -12.73 -0.55 -0.85
CA LYS A 65 -12.91 -1.23 -2.13
C LYS A 65 -13.34 -0.27 -3.23
N LEU A 66 -14.15 0.73 -2.91
CA LEU A 66 -14.57 1.77 -3.87
C LEU A 66 -13.37 2.59 -4.38
N GLN A 67 -12.45 2.97 -3.50
CA GLN A 67 -11.21 3.66 -3.86
C GLN A 67 -10.38 2.85 -4.87
N ILE A 68 -10.22 1.54 -4.62
CA ILE A 68 -9.47 0.64 -5.50
C ILE A 68 -10.19 0.50 -6.85
N GLN A 69 -11.49 0.22 -6.84
CA GLN A 69 -12.26 0.00 -8.06
C GLN A 69 -12.37 1.27 -8.92
N ALA A 70 -12.51 2.43 -8.30
CA ALA A 70 -12.51 3.71 -9.00
C ALA A 70 -11.17 3.97 -9.68
N TRP A 71 -10.04 3.65 -9.01
CA TRP A 71 -8.72 3.73 -9.61
C TRP A 71 -8.59 2.78 -10.80
N GLN A 72 -8.97 1.52 -10.64
CA GLN A 72 -8.90 0.52 -11.71
C GLN A 72 -9.73 0.92 -12.93
N HIS A 73 -10.95 1.39 -12.70
CA HIS A 73 -11.84 1.85 -13.76
C HIS A 73 -11.23 3.04 -14.53
N HIS A 74 -10.73 4.03 -13.81
CA HIS A 74 -10.13 5.21 -14.41
C HIS A 74 -8.84 4.87 -15.18
N PHE A 75 -7.98 4.03 -14.59
CA PHE A 75 -6.76 3.55 -15.25
C PHE A 75 -7.07 2.79 -16.53
N ALA A 76 -8.09 1.91 -16.51
CA ALA A 76 -8.53 1.18 -17.69
C ALA A 76 -9.12 2.10 -18.77
N GLN A 77 -9.85 3.14 -18.40
CA GLN A 77 -10.34 4.15 -19.36
C GLN A 77 -9.20 4.89 -20.07
N LEU A 78 -8.13 5.21 -19.34
CA LEU A 78 -6.98 5.93 -19.89
C LEU A 78 -6.06 5.02 -20.71
N PHE A 79 -5.77 3.82 -20.23
CA PHE A 79 -4.69 2.98 -20.74
C PHE A 79 -5.15 1.61 -21.25
N GLY A 80 -6.41 1.26 -21.07
CA GLY A 80 -7.01 0.01 -21.52
C GLY A 80 -6.92 -1.14 -20.54
N ASP A 81 -7.79 -2.14 -20.72
CA ASP A 81 -7.90 -3.32 -19.86
C ASP A 81 -6.63 -4.20 -19.91
N GLU A 82 -5.93 -4.24 -21.04
CA GLU A 82 -4.67 -4.98 -21.15
C GLU A 82 -3.55 -4.38 -20.28
N ALA A 83 -3.51 -3.05 -20.17
CA ALA A 83 -2.59 -2.38 -19.26
C ALA A 83 -2.97 -2.64 -17.80
N LEU A 84 -4.25 -2.53 -17.46
CA LEU A 84 -4.76 -2.85 -16.10
C LEU A 84 -4.48 -4.31 -15.72
N ALA A 85 -4.63 -5.25 -16.65
CA ALA A 85 -4.38 -6.68 -16.38
C ALA A 85 -2.93 -6.98 -15.96
N ARG A 86 -1.97 -6.10 -16.26
CA ARG A 86 -0.56 -6.21 -15.84
C ARG A 86 -0.30 -5.63 -14.45
N VAL A 87 -1.19 -4.82 -13.91
CA VAL A 87 -1.03 -4.23 -12.56
C VAL A 87 -1.30 -5.30 -11.52
N LYS A 88 -0.26 -5.76 -10.83
CA LYS A 88 -0.34 -6.85 -9.84
C LYS A 88 0.04 -6.44 -8.43
N GLY A 89 0.85 -5.40 -8.30
CA GLY A 89 1.27 -4.82 -7.04
C GLY A 89 0.40 -3.63 -6.63
N PHE A 90 0.34 -3.36 -5.35
CA PHE A 90 -0.37 -2.21 -4.79
C PHE A 90 0.56 -1.39 -3.89
N SER A 91 0.52 -0.08 -4.06
CA SER A 91 1.22 0.90 -3.22
C SER A 91 0.17 1.70 -2.44
N PRO A 92 0.07 1.52 -1.12
CA PRO A 92 -0.88 2.30 -0.33
C PRO A 92 -0.40 3.75 -0.23
N PRO A 93 -1.30 4.73 -0.43
CA PRO A 93 -0.96 6.13 -0.22
C PRO A 93 -0.30 6.35 1.14
N GLU A 94 0.74 7.20 1.18
CA GLU A 94 1.51 7.49 2.40
C GLU A 94 2.21 6.27 3.02
N MET A 95 2.33 5.18 2.30
CA MET A 95 2.74 3.89 2.86
C MET A 95 1.91 3.50 4.10
N ALA A 96 0.69 4.03 4.20
CA ALA A 96 -0.15 3.91 5.38
C ALA A 96 -0.85 2.55 5.41
N LEU A 97 -0.46 1.72 6.38
CA LEU A 97 -1.05 0.41 6.62
C LEU A 97 -2.00 0.46 7.82
N PRO A 98 -3.27 0.04 7.67
CA PRO A 98 -4.16 -0.12 8.81
C PRO A 98 -3.61 -1.13 9.83
N ASN A 99 -3.68 -0.80 11.13
CA ASN A 99 -3.36 -1.76 12.17
C ASN A 99 -4.58 -2.18 13.01
N HIS A 100 -5.74 -1.51 12.85
CA HIS A 100 -6.98 -2.05 13.37
C HIS A 100 -7.34 -3.36 12.63
N PRO A 101 -7.58 -4.47 13.33
CA PRO A 101 -7.78 -5.79 12.72
C PRO A 101 -8.83 -5.82 11.61
N ASP A 102 -10.03 -5.30 11.87
CA ASP A 102 -11.12 -5.33 10.89
C ASP A 102 -10.84 -4.46 9.66
N THR A 103 -10.20 -3.31 9.85
CA THR A 103 -9.81 -2.43 8.74
C THR A 103 -8.72 -3.07 7.88
N LEU A 104 -7.69 -3.66 8.51
CA LEU A 104 -6.65 -4.38 7.79
C LEU A 104 -7.22 -5.57 7.01
N PHE A 105 -8.10 -6.36 7.65
CA PHE A 105 -8.75 -7.49 7.00
C PHE A 105 -9.56 -7.03 5.77
N ALA A 106 -10.38 -6.00 5.92
CA ALA A 106 -11.17 -5.44 4.84
C ALA A 106 -10.29 -4.91 3.70
N PHE A 107 -9.19 -4.23 4.03
CA PHE A 107 -8.23 -3.71 3.06
C PHE A 107 -7.56 -4.84 2.27
N VAL A 108 -6.97 -5.83 2.94
CA VAL A 108 -6.30 -6.96 2.27
C VAL A 108 -7.31 -7.79 1.47
N ARG A 109 -8.54 -7.97 1.99
CA ARG A 109 -9.62 -8.64 1.24
C ARG A 109 -9.99 -7.88 -0.02
N ALA A 110 -10.14 -6.54 0.06
CA ALA A 110 -10.42 -5.71 -1.10
C ALA A 110 -9.32 -5.79 -2.15
N LEU A 111 -8.06 -5.78 -1.74
CA LEU A 111 -6.92 -5.98 -2.66
C LEU A 111 -6.99 -7.31 -3.40
N ARG A 112 -7.22 -8.40 -2.66
CA ARG A 112 -7.36 -9.74 -3.24
C ARG A 112 -8.54 -9.85 -4.20
N ASP A 113 -9.70 -9.32 -3.81
CA ASP A 113 -10.91 -9.29 -4.62
C ASP A 113 -10.73 -8.48 -5.92
N CYS A 114 -9.89 -7.43 -5.88
CA CYS A 114 -9.55 -6.59 -7.02
C CYS A 114 -8.36 -7.11 -7.83
N GLY A 115 -7.82 -8.30 -7.52
CA GLY A 115 -6.82 -9.00 -8.34
C GLY A 115 -5.37 -8.65 -8.04
N TYR A 116 -5.08 -7.93 -6.97
CA TYR A 116 -3.71 -7.66 -6.54
C TYR A 116 -3.07 -8.89 -5.90
N ARG A 117 -1.79 -9.12 -6.21
CA ARG A 117 -1.02 -10.27 -5.74
C ARG A 117 -0.08 -9.91 -4.60
N TRP A 118 0.39 -8.67 -4.55
CA TRP A 118 1.32 -8.21 -3.54
C TRP A 118 1.10 -6.74 -3.17
N LEU A 119 1.64 -6.37 -2.02
CA LEU A 119 1.50 -5.06 -1.38
C LEU A 119 2.89 -4.54 -0.98
N LEU A 120 3.18 -3.28 -1.26
CA LEU A 120 4.34 -2.60 -0.71
C LEU A 120 4.04 -2.14 0.72
N VAL A 121 4.94 -2.44 1.66
CA VAL A 121 4.72 -2.21 3.09
C VAL A 121 5.95 -1.55 3.72
N GLN A 122 5.72 -0.54 4.54
CA GLN A 122 6.77 0.09 5.33
C GLN A 122 7.22 -0.84 6.47
N GLU A 123 8.54 -0.97 6.68
CA GLU A 123 9.15 -1.86 7.68
C GLU A 123 8.53 -1.73 9.07
N HIS A 124 8.39 -0.52 9.59
CA HIS A 124 7.85 -0.29 10.94
C HIS A 124 6.32 -0.37 11.04
N SER A 125 5.62 -0.57 9.92
CA SER A 125 4.16 -0.77 9.92
C SER A 125 3.77 -2.22 10.23
N VAL A 126 4.74 -3.11 10.31
CA VAL A 126 4.52 -4.54 10.53
C VAL A 126 5.40 -5.09 11.64
N GLU A 127 5.01 -6.22 12.17
CA GLU A 127 5.71 -7.01 13.18
C GLU A 127 5.58 -8.50 12.86
N THR A 128 6.39 -9.32 13.47
CA THR A 128 6.23 -10.78 13.46
C THR A 128 4.95 -11.18 14.21
N LEU A 129 4.48 -12.41 14.04
CA LEU A 129 3.26 -12.86 14.75
C LEU A 129 3.40 -12.87 16.28
N ASP A 130 4.62 -12.91 16.79
CA ASP A 130 4.98 -12.82 18.22
C ASP A 130 5.33 -11.40 18.68
N GLY A 131 5.06 -10.38 17.86
CA GLY A 131 5.11 -8.96 18.24
C GLY A 131 6.50 -8.32 18.19
N HIS A 132 7.47 -8.95 17.53
CA HIS A 132 8.82 -8.39 17.38
C HIS A 132 8.96 -7.61 16.05
N PRO A 133 9.80 -6.56 16.02
CA PRO A 133 10.21 -5.96 14.77
C PRO A 133 10.81 -7.00 13.82
N LEU A 134 10.69 -6.80 12.52
CA LEU A 134 11.31 -7.67 11.53
C LEU A 134 12.83 -7.66 11.67
N SER A 135 13.47 -8.82 11.53
CA SER A 135 14.91 -8.89 11.38
C SER A 135 15.35 -8.24 10.07
N ARG A 136 16.63 -7.80 10.00
CA ARG A 136 17.18 -7.26 8.75
C ARG A 136 17.01 -8.22 7.56
N GLU A 137 17.15 -9.51 7.78
CA GLU A 137 16.97 -10.51 6.74
C GLU A 137 15.51 -10.55 6.26
N GLN A 138 14.55 -10.53 7.19
CA GLN A 138 13.13 -10.48 6.83
C GLN A 138 12.76 -9.22 6.04
N THR A 139 13.39 -8.08 6.32
CA THR A 139 13.13 -6.84 5.54
C THR A 139 13.64 -6.90 4.10
N LEU A 140 14.57 -7.80 3.81
CA LEU A 140 15.13 -8.03 2.47
C LEU A 140 14.49 -9.20 1.72
N LEU A 141 13.50 -9.84 2.31
CA LEU A 141 12.79 -11.00 1.76
C LEU A 141 11.30 -10.68 1.57
N PRO A 142 10.60 -11.37 0.68
CA PRO A 142 9.14 -11.30 0.64
C PRO A 142 8.58 -11.96 1.90
N ASN A 143 7.51 -11.39 2.41
CA ASN A 143 6.78 -11.88 3.57
C ASN A 143 5.31 -12.08 3.22
N ARG A 144 4.57 -12.76 4.05
CA ARG A 144 3.14 -12.95 3.91
C ARG A 144 2.42 -12.14 4.99
N LEU A 145 1.83 -11.01 4.61
CA LEU A 145 1.00 -10.21 5.50
C LEU A 145 -0.31 -10.94 5.76
N VAL A 146 -0.53 -11.32 7.01
CA VAL A 146 -1.75 -11.99 7.46
C VAL A 146 -2.63 -10.97 8.16
N ALA A 147 -3.85 -10.81 7.67
CA ALA A 147 -4.88 -10.01 8.30
C ALA A 147 -5.95 -10.91 8.91
N ARG A 148 -6.27 -10.68 10.18
CA ARG A 148 -7.32 -11.41 10.92
C ARG A 148 -8.35 -10.40 11.43
N ASN A 149 -9.63 -10.69 11.27
CA ASN A 149 -10.70 -9.83 11.79
C ASN A 149 -11.20 -10.30 13.17
N GLY A 150 -12.08 -9.50 13.76
CA GLY A 150 -12.72 -9.80 15.04
C GLY A 150 -13.55 -11.09 15.06
N ARG A 151 -13.92 -11.62 13.90
CA ARG A 151 -14.67 -12.91 13.76
C ARG A 151 -13.73 -14.10 13.63
N GLY A 152 -12.39 -13.88 13.61
CA GLY A 152 -11.41 -14.96 13.43
C GLY A 152 -11.19 -15.36 11.97
N GLU A 153 -11.82 -14.68 10.99
CA GLU A 153 -11.54 -14.90 9.59
C GLU A 153 -10.17 -14.35 9.24
N THR A 154 -9.45 -15.02 8.34
CA THR A 154 -8.10 -14.62 7.91
C THR A 154 -8.02 -14.47 6.42
N VAL A 155 -7.24 -13.52 5.98
CA VAL A 155 -6.83 -13.33 4.59
C VAL A 155 -5.37 -12.94 4.56
N SER A 156 -4.64 -13.25 3.50
CA SER A 156 -3.24 -12.86 3.38
C SER A 156 -2.90 -12.39 1.99
N ILE A 157 -1.82 -11.60 1.91
CA ILE A 157 -1.24 -11.11 0.66
C ILE A 157 0.29 -11.10 0.81
N THR A 158 1.02 -11.30 -0.29
CA THR A 158 2.48 -11.14 -0.28
C THR A 158 2.85 -9.68 -0.02
N ALA A 159 3.80 -9.45 0.88
CA ALA A 159 4.31 -8.13 1.22
C ALA A 159 5.79 -8.01 0.81
N LEU A 160 6.11 -6.97 0.05
CA LEU A 160 7.47 -6.51 -0.18
C LEU A 160 7.75 -5.35 0.77
N ILE A 161 8.87 -5.41 1.48
CA ILE A 161 9.16 -4.47 2.55
C ILE A 161 10.01 -3.32 2.03
N LYS A 162 9.53 -2.09 2.22
CA LYS A 162 10.35 -0.89 2.10
C LYS A 162 11.07 -0.66 3.41
N THR A 163 12.40 -0.69 3.39
CA THR A 163 13.21 -0.44 4.57
C THR A 163 13.18 1.02 4.98
N GLN A 164 13.33 1.28 6.26
CA GLN A 164 13.22 2.63 6.82
C GLN A 164 14.46 3.51 6.59
N GLY A 165 15.60 2.92 6.37
CA GLY A 165 16.90 3.62 6.32
C GLY A 165 17.06 4.67 5.22
N SER A 166 16.05 4.88 4.39
CA SER A 166 16.08 5.84 3.30
C SER A 166 15.05 6.94 3.52
N ASP A 167 15.52 8.09 3.90
CA ASP A 167 14.71 9.30 3.73
C ASP A 167 14.61 9.69 2.24
N THR A 168 13.73 10.60 1.95
CA THR A 168 13.46 11.10 0.60
C THR A 168 14.72 11.49 -0.16
N LYS A 169 15.69 12.13 0.53
CA LYS A 169 16.94 12.57 -0.08
C LYS A 169 17.83 11.40 -0.48
N LEU A 170 17.98 10.41 0.37
CA LEU A 170 18.77 9.22 0.09
C LEU A 170 18.18 8.39 -1.04
N VAL A 171 16.85 8.31 -1.13
CA VAL A 171 16.16 7.68 -2.26
C VAL A 171 16.45 8.41 -3.56
N GLY A 172 16.34 9.74 -3.57
CA GLY A 172 16.69 10.56 -4.74
C GLY A 172 18.15 10.44 -5.18
N GLN A 173 19.04 10.06 -4.27
CA GLN A 173 20.45 9.77 -4.54
C GLN A 173 20.71 8.31 -4.89
N MET A 174 19.68 7.48 -5.07
CA MET A 174 19.79 6.05 -5.36
C MET A 174 20.54 5.24 -4.29
N GLN A 175 20.51 5.68 -3.03
CA GLN A 175 21.11 4.95 -1.92
C GLN A 175 20.72 3.47 -1.86
N PRO A 176 19.45 3.07 -2.13
CA PRO A 176 19.05 1.67 -2.15
C PRO A 176 19.80 0.80 -3.14
N CYS A 177 20.11 1.36 -4.31
CA CYS A 177 20.94 0.65 -5.28
C CYS A 177 22.32 0.32 -4.68
N TYR A 178 22.89 1.27 -3.94
CA TYR A 178 24.19 1.06 -3.29
C TYR A 178 24.12 0.14 -2.08
N GLU A 179 23.00 0.14 -1.36
CA GLU A 179 22.75 -0.81 -0.26
C GLU A 179 22.57 -2.24 -0.75
N ALA A 180 22.02 -2.42 -1.95
CA ALA A 180 21.85 -3.74 -2.56
C ALA A 180 23.17 -4.34 -3.03
N LEU A 181 24.19 -3.50 -3.31
CA LEU A 181 25.48 -3.98 -3.77
C LEU A 181 26.19 -4.80 -2.69
N GLY A 182 26.55 -6.03 -3.03
CA GLY A 182 27.31 -6.91 -2.13
C GLY A 182 26.46 -7.62 -1.08
N LEU A 183 25.14 -7.58 -1.17
CA LEU A 183 24.29 -8.43 -0.34
C LEU A 183 24.42 -9.88 -0.80
N GLU A 184 24.62 -10.77 0.16
CA GLU A 184 24.63 -12.21 -0.07
C GLU A 184 23.22 -12.76 -0.18
N ARG A 185 23.07 -13.93 -0.82
CA ARG A 185 21.80 -14.64 -0.88
C ARG A 185 21.35 -15.06 0.51
N LEU A 186 20.05 -15.02 0.73
CA LEU A 186 19.43 -15.36 2.01
C LEU A 186 18.67 -16.68 1.91
N ALA A 187 18.66 -17.43 3.01
CA ALA A 187 17.93 -18.69 3.10
C ALA A 187 16.41 -18.43 3.26
N LEU A 188 15.61 -18.99 2.37
CA LEU A 188 14.16 -18.96 2.45
C LEU A 188 13.56 -20.24 1.84
N GLY A 189 12.68 -20.93 2.55
CA GLY A 189 12.03 -22.15 2.06
C GLY A 189 13.01 -23.26 1.68
N GLY A 190 14.20 -23.33 2.30
CA GLY A 190 15.26 -24.27 1.97
C GLY A 190 16.09 -23.94 0.73
N GLN A 191 15.87 -22.77 0.13
CA GLN A 191 16.59 -22.26 -1.02
C GLN A 191 17.43 -21.02 -0.66
N GLN A 192 18.42 -20.71 -1.49
CA GLN A 192 19.20 -19.48 -1.40
C GLN A 192 18.66 -18.48 -2.42
N ILE A 193 17.92 -17.49 -1.98
CA ILE A 193 17.26 -16.49 -2.83
C ILE A 193 18.01 -15.16 -2.82
N PRO A 194 17.95 -14.36 -3.89
CA PRO A 194 18.50 -13.02 -3.90
C PRO A 194 17.69 -12.11 -2.97
N PRO A 195 18.32 -11.32 -2.10
CA PRO A 195 17.64 -10.30 -1.32
C PRO A 195 17.12 -9.18 -2.21
N LEU A 196 16.03 -8.51 -1.76
CA LEU A 196 15.44 -7.36 -2.42
C LEU A 196 15.58 -6.13 -1.53
N VAL A 197 16.10 -5.05 -2.08
CA VAL A 197 16.00 -3.71 -1.47
C VAL A 197 14.93 -2.94 -2.22
N ALA A 198 13.81 -2.65 -1.55
CA ALA A 198 12.68 -1.94 -2.11
C ALA A 198 12.58 -0.54 -1.54
N GLN A 199 12.25 0.43 -2.40
CA GLN A 199 12.12 1.84 -2.02
C GLN A 199 11.01 2.54 -2.76
N ILE A 200 10.52 3.62 -2.15
CA ILE A 200 9.53 4.52 -2.72
C ILE A 200 9.91 5.97 -2.40
N ALA A 201 9.61 6.87 -3.29
CA ALA A 201 9.69 8.31 -3.09
C ALA A 201 8.58 9.00 -3.87
N ASP A 202 8.16 10.15 -3.38
CA ASP A 202 7.22 11.01 -4.11
C ASP A 202 7.78 11.42 -5.46
N GLY A 203 6.90 11.53 -6.47
CA GLY A 203 7.31 11.84 -7.84
C GLY A 203 7.98 13.20 -7.99
N GLU A 204 7.62 14.20 -7.19
CA GLU A 204 8.26 15.50 -7.16
C GLU A 204 9.72 15.44 -6.66
N ASN A 205 10.09 14.42 -5.91
CA ASN A 205 11.47 14.19 -5.52
C ASN A 205 12.35 13.81 -6.72
N GLY A 206 11.73 13.34 -7.78
CA GLY A 206 12.40 12.95 -9.01
C GLY A 206 12.80 14.10 -9.95
N GLY A 207 12.68 15.35 -9.55
CA GLY A 207 13.07 16.44 -10.43
C GLY A 207 12.77 17.84 -9.93
N VAL A 208 11.85 18.00 -9.00
CA VAL A 208 11.49 19.32 -8.43
C VAL A 208 12.21 19.56 -7.12
N MET A 209 12.14 18.59 -6.19
CA MET A 209 12.78 18.72 -4.88
C MET A 209 14.20 18.14 -4.86
N MET A 210 14.51 17.22 -5.77
CA MET A 210 15.79 16.50 -5.85
C MET A 210 16.32 16.56 -7.28
N ASN A 211 17.02 17.64 -7.60
CA ASN A 211 17.61 17.84 -8.93
C ASN A 211 18.63 16.76 -9.31
N GLU A 212 19.19 16.07 -8.33
CA GLU A 212 20.20 15.03 -8.52
C GLU A 212 19.62 13.71 -9.02
N PHE A 213 18.32 13.44 -8.84
CA PHE A 213 17.73 12.13 -9.12
C PHE A 213 17.97 11.66 -10.57
N PRO A 214 17.72 12.42 -11.63
CA PRO A 214 17.95 11.93 -12.98
C PRO A 214 19.39 11.47 -13.24
N GLN A 215 20.35 12.23 -12.73
CA GLN A 215 21.75 11.90 -12.88
C GLN A 215 22.15 10.70 -12.02
N ALA A 216 21.68 10.66 -10.77
CA ALA A 216 21.94 9.54 -9.85
C ALA A 216 21.35 8.23 -10.39
N PHE A 217 20.13 8.28 -10.95
CA PHE A 217 19.48 7.12 -11.59
C PHE A 217 20.30 6.57 -12.76
N ILE A 218 20.76 7.44 -13.65
CA ILE A 218 21.61 7.04 -14.79
C ILE A 218 22.92 6.42 -14.30
N GLN A 219 23.59 7.06 -13.33
CA GLN A 219 24.86 6.58 -12.78
C GLN A 219 24.72 5.22 -12.08
N ALA A 220 23.66 5.04 -11.29
CA ALA A 220 23.38 3.78 -10.63
C ALA A 220 23.18 2.64 -11.65
N HIS A 221 22.40 2.87 -12.71
CA HIS A 221 22.19 1.86 -13.75
C HIS A 221 23.43 1.58 -14.60
N HIS A 222 24.29 2.57 -14.85
CA HIS A 222 25.60 2.32 -15.45
C HIS A 222 26.46 1.42 -14.54
N LYS A 223 26.47 1.68 -13.24
CA LYS A 223 27.21 0.86 -12.28
C LYS A 223 26.69 -0.58 -12.21
N LEU A 224 25.37 -0.78 -12.24
CA LEU A 224 24.79 -2.13 -12.32
C LEU A 224 25.18 -2.84 -13.61
N ARG A 225 25.14 -2.17 -14.76
CA ARG A 225 25.58 -2.71 -16.05
C ARG A 225 27.05 -3.14 -16.03
N ASP A 226 27.92 -2.32 -15.45
CA ASP A 226 29.37 -2.54 -15.47
C ASP A 226 29.83 -3.58 -14.44
N GLY A 227 28.90 -4.28 -13.78
CA GLY A 227 29.21 -5.37 -12.85
C GLY A 227 29.69 -4.91 -11.48
N GLY A 228 29.15 -3.79 -10.99
CA GLY A 228 29.58 -3.08 -9.77
C GLY A 228 29.32 -3.80 -8.45
N GLY A 229 29.43 -5.09 -8.36
CA GLY A 229 29.28 -5.81 -7.09
C GLY A 229 29.58 -7.30 -7.20
N GLY A 230 30.80 -7.72 -6.97
CA GLY A 230 31.18 -9.09 -6.69
C GLY A 230 30.78 -10.18 -7.70
N SER A 231 30.88 -11.43 -7.30
CA SER A 231 30.56 -12.62 -8.12
C SER A 231 29.06 -12.78 -8.40
N ASP A 232 28.20 -12.18 -7.59
CA ASP A 232 26.74 -12.20 -7.74
C ASP A 232 26.29 -10.79 -8.15
N HIS A 233 25.90 -10.67 -9.41
CA HIS A 233 25.50 -9.38 -9.99
C HIS A 233 24.21 -8.86 -9.36
N THR A 234 24.26 -7.64 -8.83
CA THR A 234 23.05 -6.88 -8.45
C THR A 234 22.37 -6.38 -9.72
N VAL A 235 21.06 -6.55 -9.80
CA VAL A 235 20.23 -6.11 -10.92
C VAL A 235 19.09 -5.25 -10.44
N ALA A 236 18.63 -4.32 -11.28
CA ALA A 236 17.34 -3.69 -11.08
C ALA A 236 16.24 -4.67 -11.48
N ILE A 237 15.18 -4.76 -10.67
CA ILE A 237 14.05 -5.68 -10.89
C ILE A 237 12.75 -5.00 -10.40
N ASN A 238 11.64 -5.28 -11.07
CA ASN A 238 10.31 -4.85 -10.62
C ASN A 238 9.73 -5.84 -9.61
N GLY A 239 8.73 -5.42 -8.82
CA GLY A 239 8.17 -6.24 -7.75
C GLY A 239 7.54 -7.53 -8.24
N SER A 240 6.70 -7.48 -9.27
CA SER A 240 6.10 -8.69 -9.85
C SER A 240 7.14 -9.58 -10.53
N GLU A 241 8.09 -9.00 -11.27
CA GLU A 241 9.20 -9.74 -11.89
C GLU A 241 10.02 -10.51 -10.84
N TYR A 242 10.28 -9.89 -9.68
CA TYR A 242 10.98 -10.54 -8.57
C TYR A 242 10.19 -11.74 -8.01
N LEU A 243 8.90 -11.58 -7.76
CA LEU A 243 8.07 -12.66 -7.24
C LEU A 243 7.91 -13.80 -8.25
N GLU A 244 7.76 -13.49 -9.53
CA GLU A 244 7.72 -14.49 -10.61
C GLU A 244 9.05 -15.26 -10.74
N LEU A 245 10.19 -14.58 -10.54
CA LEU A 245 11.49 -15.22 -10.49
C LEU A 245 11.57 -16.24 -9.35
N LEU A 246 11.06 -15.88 -8.16
CA LEU A 246 11.06 -16.78 -7.00
C LEU A 246 10.10 -17.96 -7.20
N GLU A 247 8.90 -17.74 -7.73
CA GLU A 247 7.97 -18.83 -8.08
C GLU A 247 8.57 -19.77 -9.13
N ALA A 248 9.22 -19.23 -10.17
CA ALA A 248 9.90 -20.01 -11.18
C ALA A 248 11.08 -20.84 -10.62
N SER A 249 11.69 -20.40 -9.52
CA SER A 249 12.72 -21.17 -8.80
C SER A 249 12.13 -22.27 -7.90
N GLY A 250 10.78 -22.36 -7.81
CA GLY A 250 10.08 -23.34 -7.01
C GLY A 250 9.74 -22.89 -5.58
N LEU A 251 9.86 -21.58 -5.27
CA LEU A 251 9.41 -21.05 -4.01
C LEU A 251 7.89 -20.90 -4.03
N ASP A 252 7.22 -21.47 -3.03
CA ASP A 252 5.79 -21.29 -2.81
C ASP A 252 5.55 -20.03 -1.97
N LEU A 253 4.93 -19.01 -2.56
CA LEU A 253 4.64 -17.73 -1.88
C LEU A 253 3.64 -17.89 -0.71
N ASP A 254 2.86 -18.95 -0.65
CA ASP A 254 1.98 -19.21 0.50
C ASP A 254 2.75 -19.69 1.74
N THR A 255 4.00 -20.13 1.57
CA THR A 255 4.89 -20.56 2.65
C THR A 255 5.82 -19.48 3.20
N LEU A 256 5.71 -18.25 2.69
CA LEU A 256 6.51 -17.12 3.15
C LEU A 256 6.34 -16.86 4.65
N PRO A 257 7.36 -16.30 5.34
CA PRO A 257 7.26 -15.91 6.74
C PRO A 257 6.04 -15.01 6.96
N ALA A 258 5.22 -15.38 7.94
CA ALA A 258 4.02 -14.62 8.25
C ALA A 258 4.37 -13.39 9.10
N ILE A 259 3.78 -12.27 8.73
CA ILE A 259 3.83 -10.99 9.46
C ILE A 259 2.42 -10.46 9.65
N GLN A 260 2.25 -9.55 10.59
CA GLN A 260 1.00 -8.84 10.86
C GLN A 260 1.25 -7.34 11.00
N ALA A 261 0.21 -6.53 11.02
CA ALA A 261 0.38 -5.10 11.29
C ALA A 261 0.82 -4.86 12.73
N VAL A 262 1.61 -3.80 12.91
CA VAL A 262 2.20 -3.44 14.21
C VAL A 262 1.15 -3.30 15.31
N GLN A 263 1.48 -3.76 16.52
CA GLN A 263 0.64 -3.80 17.73
C GLN A 263 -0.50 -4.84 17.72
N GLN A 264 -0.70 -5.59 16.65
CA GLN A 264 -1.73 -6.62 16.62
C GLN A 264 -1.44 -7.82 17.52
N HIS A 265 -0.16 -8.15 17.75
CA HIS A 265 0.20 -9.21 18.70
C HIS A 265 -0.45 -8.98 20.07
N ARG A 266 -0.40 -7.76 20.59
CA ARG A 266 -0.98 -7.38 21.87
C ARG A 266 -2.49 -7.59 21.97
N ILE A 267 -3.18 -7.40 20.82
CA ILE A 267 -4.62 -7.65 20.72
C ILE A 267 -4.87 -9.16 20.78
N TRP A 268 -4.19 -9.92 19.93
CA TRP A 268 -4.43 -11.35 19.82
C TRP A 268 -4.04 -12.11 21.09
N GLU A 269 -2.96 -11.72 21.75
CA GLU A 269 -2.58 -12.27 23.05
C GLU A 269 -3.71 -12.11 24.08
N ARG A 270 -4.37 -10.95 24.15
CA ARG A 270 -5.52 -10.74 25.05
C ARG A 270 -6.79 -11.43 24.56
N MET A 271 -6.99 -11.52 23.27
CA MET A 271 -8.13 -12.23 22.68
C MET A 271 -8.07 -13.75 22.96
N GLU A 272 -6.88 -14.32 23.01
CA GLU A 272 -6.64 -15.75 23.23
C GLU A 272 -6.49 -16.13 24.71
N ALA A 273 -6.34 -15.16 25.61
CA ALA A 273 -6.26 -15.40 27.03
C ALA A 273 -7.51 -16.15 27.57
N PRO A 274 -7.31 -17.15 28.48
CA PRO A 274 -8.41 -17.91 29.06
C PRO A 274 -9.44 -17.00 29.72
N ARG A 275 -10.71 -17.26 29.49
CA ARG A 275 -11.82 -16.54 30.13
C ARG A 275 -12.02 -17.06 31.57
N SER A 276 -12.38 -16.17 32.49
CA SER A 276 -13.00 -16.56 33.74
C SER A 276 -14.36 -17.22 33.45
N ALA A 277 -14.70 -18.26 34.17
CA ALA A 277 -15.90 -19.10 33.93
C ALA A 277 -17.26 -18.39 34.01
N GLU A 278 -17.27 -17.10 34.33
CA GLU A 278 -18.49 -16.28 34.49
C GLU A 278 -18.79 -15.36 33.31
N SER A 279 -17.98 -15.34 32.23
CA SER A 279 -18.24 -14.48 31.08
C SER A 279 -19.22 -15.17 30.11
N SER A 280 -20.42 -14.57 29.98
CA SER A 280 -21.40 -14.90 28.93
C SER A 280 -20.78 -14.94 27.53
N GLU A 281 -21.41 -15.61 26.57
CA GLU A 281 -21.04 -15.57 25.14
C GLU A 281 -21.11 -14.10 24.63
N VAL A 282 -20.00 -13.37 24.81
CA VAL A 282 -19.80 -12.07 24.19
C VAL A 282 -19.40 -12.30 22.73
N ASP A 283 -20.05 -11.60 21.81
CA ASP A 283 -19.67 -11.64 20.39
C ASP A 283 -18.18 -11.32 20.22
N HIS A 284 -17.53 -12.04 19.32
CA HIS A 284 -16.09 -11.83 19.06
C HIS A 284 -15.74 -10.41 18.65
N ALA A 285 -16.63 -9.73 17.88
CA ALA A 285 -16.43 -8.34 17.48
C ALA A 285 -16.54 -7.37 18.66
N GLU A 286 -17.48 -7.60 19.57
CA GLU A 286 -17.62 -6.81 20.79
C GLU A 286 -16.40 -7.00 21.71
N ARG A 287 -15.92 -8.23 21.83
CA ARG A 287 -14.68 -8.53 22.56
C ARG A 287 -13.46 -7.85 21.98
N LEU A 288 -13.31 -7.82 20.64
CA LEU A 288 -12.22 -7.12 19.98
C LEU A 288 -12.26 -5.63 20.35
N SER A 289 -13.43 -4.98 20.25
CA SER A 289 -13.60 -3.57 20.58
C SER A 289 -13.26 -3.29 22.05
N GLN A 290 -13.67 -4.18 22.97
CA GLN A 290 -13.33 -4.07 24.39
C GLN A 290 -11.82 -4.20 24.63
N VAL A 291 -11.16 -5.19 24.03
CA VAL A 291 -9.71 -5.41 24.18
C VAL A 291 -8.92 -4.22 23.66
N ILE A 292 -9.32 -3.65 22.52
CA ILE A 292 -8.68 -2.45 21.97
C ILE A 292 -8.88 -1.25 22.92
N GLY A 293 -10.09 -1.05 23.42
CA GLY A 293 -10.39 0.03 24.39
C GLY A 293 -9.58 -0.10 25.67
N ASP A 294 -9.46 -1.30 26.23
CA ASP A 294 -8.65 -1.57 27.44
C ASP A 294 -7.15 -1.32 27.19
N LEU A 295 -6.65 -1.68 26.02
CA LEU A 295 -5.26 -1.41 25.63
C LEU A 295 -5.01 0.10 25.50
N GLN A 296 -5.88 0.83 24.83
CA GLN A 296 -5.79 2.29 24.69
C GLN A 296 -5.88 3.01 26.04
N ALA A 297 -6.76 2.55 26.94
CA ALA A 297 -6.89 3.13 28.27
C ALA A 297 -5.68 2.85 29.18
N SER A 298 -5.02 1.71 29.00
CA SER A 298 -3.90 1.29 29.85
C SER A 298 -2.53 1.73 29.35
N ASP A 299 -2.40 2.07 28.07
CA ASP A 299 -1.11 2.41 27.45
C ASP A 299 -1.28 3.53 26.40
N PRO A 300 -0.84 4.76 26.72
CA PRO A 300 -0.91 5.87 25.76
C PRO A 300 -0.12 5.69 24.45
N SER A 301 0.82 4.73 24.42
CA SER A 301 1.57 4.40 23.20
C SER A 301 0.84 3.42 22.28
N PHE A 302 -0.25 2.82 22.74
CA PHE A 302 -1.06 1.93 21.93
C PHE A 302 -2.03 2.73 21.07
N SER A 303 -1.93 2.60 19.75
CA SER A 303 -2.78 3.32 18.80
C SER A 303 -3.23 2.40 17.67
N MET A 304 -4.47 2.58 17.23
CA MET A 304 -5.06 1.95 16.06
C MET A 304 -5.18 2.91 14.85
N ALA A 305 -4.45 4.02 14.89
CA ALA A 305 -4.43 5.00 13.80
C ALA A 305 -3.65 4.54 12.55
N GLY A 306 -3.02 3.37 12.62
CA GLY A 306 -2.17 2.86 11.57
C GLY A 306 -0.73 3.38 11.65
N ALA A 307 0.10 2.92 10.74
CA ALA A 307 1.47 3.38 10.59
C ALA A 307 1.72 3.78 9.13
N SER A 308 2.56 4.78 8.94
CA SER A 308 2.90 5.35 7.64
C SER A 308 4.41 5.55 7.49
N TRP A 309 4.85 6.20 6.43
CA TRP A 309 6.26 6.52 6.19
C TRP A 309 6.93 7.35 7.32
N THR A 310 6.14 8.05 8.14
CA THR A 310 6.66 8.96 9.18
C THR A 310 7.11 8.29 10.47
N ASN A 311 7.02 6.99 10.64
CA ASN A 311 7.21 6.27 11.92
C ASN A 311 6.25 6.68 13.03
N ASN A 312 5.33 7.57 12.77
CA ASN A 312 4.39 8.05 13.74
C ASN A 312 3.03 7.40 13.49
N LEU A 313 2.58 6.59 14.44
CA LEU A 313 1.27 5.96 14.39
C LEU A 313 0.12 6.97 14.45
N SER A 314 0.37 8.16 14.97
CA SER A 314 -0.68 9.10 15.36
C SER A 314 -0.78 10.36 14.48
N TRP A 315 -0.01 10.48 13.39
CA TRP A 315 -0.08 11.69 12.57
C TRP A 315 -1.46 11.96 11.97
N VAL A 316 -2.29 10.93 11.89
CA VAL A 316 -3.69 11.02 11.43
C VAL A 316 -4.63 11.48 12.52
N GLU A 317 -4.31 11.30 13.81
CA GLU A 317 -5.21 11.58 14.95
C GLU A 317 -5.50 13.05 15.19
N GLY A 318 -4.62 13.93 14.75
CA GLY A 318 -4.74 15.38 14.99
C GLY A 318 -5.80 16.10 14.15
N TYR A 319 -6.52 15.40 13.28
CA TYR A 319 -7.40 16.00 12.25
C TYR A 319 -8.87 15.62 12.40
N ALA A 320 -9.38 15.61 13.62
CA ALA A 320 -10.78 15.26 13.92
C ALA A 320 -11.79 16.11 13.13
N ASN A 321 -11.49 17.38 12.89
CA ASN A 321 -12.29 18.28 12.06
C ASN A 321 -12.43 17.86 10.59
N VAL A 322 -11.53 17.02 10.09
CA VAL A 322 -11.58 16.45 8.73
C VAL A 322 -12.17 15.03 8.77
N LEU A 323 -11.75 14.22 9.74
CA LEU A 323 -12.13 12.82 9.81
C LEU A 323 -13.60 12.63 10.11
N GLU A 324 -14.17 13.41 11.03
CA GLU A 324 -15.57 13.29 11.41
C GLU A 324 -16.54 13.65 10.27
N PRO A 325 -16.40 14.78 9.56
CA PRO A 325 -17.23 15.06 8.38
C PRO A 325 -17.08 14.00 7.26
N MET A 326 -15.88 13.50 7.04
CA MET A 326 -15.60 12.43 6.05
C MET A 326 -16.38 11.16 6.41
N GLN A 327 -16.31 10.70 7.66
CA GLN A 327 -17.05 9.53 8.12
C GLN A 327 -18.56 9.71 8.02
N GLN A 328 -19.06 10.91 8.34
CA GLN A 328 -20.49 11.25 8.21
C GLN A 328 -20.93 11.23 6.74
N LEU A 329 -20.09 11.74 5.83
CA LEU A 329 -20.37 11.73 4.40
C LEU A 329 -20.44 10.29 3.87
N SER A 330 -19.45 9.46 4.20
CA SER A 330 -19.43 8.04 3.86
C SER A 330 -20.69 7.32 4.37
N ALA A 331 -21.03 7.50 5.66
CA ALA A 331 -22.23 6.89 6.23
C ALA A 331 -23.51 7.30 5.48
N ARG A 332 -23.65 8.57 5.10
CA ARG A 332 -24.80 9.06 4.32
C ARG A 332 -24.84 8.50 2.92
N PHE A 333 -23.69 8.40 2.25
CA PHE A 333 -23.58 7.82 0.92
C PHE A 333 -24.06 6.37 0.95
N HIS A 334 -23.54 5.55 1.83
CA HIS A 334 -23.91 4.14 1.94
C HIS A 334 -25.36 3.93 2.40
N GLN A 335 -25.82 4.73 3.36
CA GLN A 335 -27.22 4.68 3.79
C GLN A 335 -28.19 4.95 2.64
N HIS A 336 -27.82 5.84 1.71
CA HIS A 336 -28.66 6.20 0.57
C HIS A 336 -28.53 5.22 -0.58
N PHE A 337 -27.31 4.90 -1.00
CA PHE A 337 -27.06 4.19 -2.25
C PHE A 337 -27.01 2.66 -2.11
N ASP A 338 -26.52 2.11 -1.01
CA ASP A 338 -26.39 0.64 -0.88
C ASP A 338 -27.71 -0.11 -1.07
N PRO A 339 -28.84 0.33 -0.47
CA PRO A 339 -30.12 -0.34 -0.72
C PRO A 339 -30.59 -0.21 -2.17
N LEU A 340 -30.31 0.91 -2.83
CA LEU A 340 -30.66 1.13 -4.23
C LEU A 340 -29.85 0.24 -5.16
N VAL A 341 -28.53 0.18 -4.95
CA VAL A 341 -27.62 -0.67 -5.74
C VAL A 341 -27.92 -2.15 -5.51
N ALA A 342 -28.27 -2.55 -4.28
CA ALA A 342 -28.67 -3.92 -4.00
C ALA A 342 -29.96 -4.32 -4.73
N ALA A 343 -30.90 -3.39 -4.90
CA ALA A 343 -32.14 -3.60 -5.62
C ALA A 343 -31.95 -3.54 -7.15
N ASP A 344 -31.10 -2.65 -7.62
CA ASP A 344 -30.80 -2.45 -9.03
C ASP A 344 -29.32 -2.01 -9.23
N PRO A 345 -28.42 -2.93 -9.61
CA PRO A 345 -27.01 -2.61 -9.83
C PRO A 345 -26.77 -1.53 -10.91
N SER A 346 -27.71 -1.26 -11.80
CA SER A 346 -27.57 -0.23 -12.83
C SER A 346 -27.52 1.20 -12.27
N ILE A 347 -27.94 1.38 -11.02
CA ILE A 347 -27.86 2.67 -10.29
C ILE A 347 -26.43 3.21 -10.29
N THR A 348 -25.42 2.33 -10.21
CA THR A 348 -24.01 2.75 -10.24
C THR A 348 -23.60 3.50 -11.50
N GLY A 349 -24.34 3.34 -12.61
CA GLY A 349 -24.16 4.06 -13.86
C GLY A 349 -24.91 5.39 -13.97
N THR A 350 -25.72 5.75 -12.97
CA THR A 350 -26.50 7.00 -13.01
C THR A 350 -25.62 8.22 -12.70
N PRO A 351 -25.92 9.39 -13.30
CA PRO A 351 -25.17 10.62 -13.01
C PRO A 351 -25.16 10.99 -11.52
N ASP A 352 -26.28 10.79 -10.82
CA ASP A 352 -26.40 11.12 -9.40
C ASP A 352 -25.47 10.24 -8.55
N TYR A 353 -25.43 8.93 -8.81
CA TYR A 353 -24.49 8.04 -8.13
C TYR A 353 -23.04 8.40 -8.42
N GLN A 354 -22.71 8.61 -9.71
CA GLN A 354 -21.35 8.93 -10.12
C GLN A 354 -20.85 10.24 -9.52
N GLN A 355 -21.70 11.26 -9.48
CA GLN A 355 -21.35 12.54 -8.87
C GLN A 355 -21.20 12.42 -7.35
N ALA A 356 -22.09 11.71 -6.69
CA ALA A 356 -22.00 11.47 -5.24
C ALA A 356 -20.75 10.67 -4.89
N LEU A 357 -20.41 9.63 -5.68
CA LEU A 357 -19.20 8.84 -5.53
C LEU A 357 -17.94 9.71 -5.70
N LEU A 358 -17.90 10.57 -6.72
CA LEU A 358 -16.77 11.48 -6.93
C LEU A 358 -16.54 12.38 -5.70
N HIS A 359 -17.59 12.96 -5.13
CA HIS A 359 -17.48 13.79 -3.94
C HIS A 359 -17.06 12.99 -2.70
N LEU A 360 -17.58 11.78 -2.54
CA LEU A 360 -17.13 10.87 -1.48
C LEU A 360 -15.63 10.62 -1.58
N LEU A 361 -15.18 10.13 -2.73
CA LEU A 361 -13.77 9.81 -2.93
C LEU A 361 -12.85 11.02 -2.75
N LEU A 362 -13.24 12.20 -3.25
CA LEU A 362 -12.47 13.43 -3.08
C LEU A 362 -12.39 13.86 -1.60
N SER A 363 -13.44 13.66 -0.81
CA SER A 363 -13.44 14.02 0.62
C SER A 363 -12.43 13.21 1.45
N GLU A 364 -11.97 12.07 0.94
CA GLU A 364 -11.03 11.16 1.61
C GLU A 364 -9.56 11.45 1.28
N THR A 365 -9.29 12.44 0.44
CA THR A 365 -7.93 12.81 0.01
C THR A 365 -7.01 13.12 1.19
N SER A 366 -5.79 12.56 1.16
CA SER A 366 -4.76 12.78 2.19
C SER A 366 -4.36 14.25 2.33
N CYS A 367 -4.44 15.03 1.26
CA CYS A 367 -4.04 16.45 1.25
C CYS A 367 -4.78 17.28 2.29
N PHE A 368 -6.04 16.98 2.60
CA PHE A 368 -6.78 17.68 3.67
C PHE A 368 -6.17 17.44 5.05
N ARG A 369 -5.33 16.44 5.21
CA ARG A 369 -4.68 16.09 6.46
C ARG A 369 -3.27 16.64 6.57
N TYR A 370 -2.54 16.73 5.45
CA TYR A 370 -1.15 17.18 5.42
C TYR A 370 -1.01 18.64 5.72
N TRP A 371 -1.87 19.45 5.12
CA TRP A 371 -1.74 20.90 5.13
C TRP A 371 -2.43 21.53 6.32
N GLY A 372 -2.94 20.69 7.24
CA GLY A 372 -3.43 21.11 8.54
C GLY A 372 -4.70 21.94 8.49
N GLN A 373 -4.87 22.72 9.54
CA GLN A 373 -6.01 23.62 9.72
C GLN A 373 -5.77 24.90 8.89
N GLY A 374 -6.75 25.28 8.10
CA GLY A 374 -6.70 26.49 7.29
C GLY A 374 -7.76 26.46 6.21
N THR A 375 -7.65 27.37 5.25
CA THR A 375 -8.60 27.51 4.13
C THR A 375 -8.79 26.24 3.28
N TRP A 376 -7.94 25.22 3.46
CA TRP A 376 -8.06 23.94 2.80
C TRP A 376 -8.95 22.94 3.53
N THR A 377 -9.25 23.20 4.81
CA THR A 377 -10.01 22.30 5.68
C THR A 377 -11.28 22.98 6.24
N ASP A 378 -11.44 24.26 6.01
CA ASP A 378 -12.62 25.04 6.36
C ASP A 378 -13.62 25.05 5.18
#